data_034900d6f0ccb89abe07ec9691aa46e0
#
_entry.id   034900d6f0ccb89abe07ec9691aa46e0
#
_cell.length_a   1.000
_cell.length_b   1.000
_cell.length_c   1.000
_cell.angle_alpha   90.00
_cell.angle_beta   90.00
_cell.angle_gamma   90.00
#
_symmetry.space_group_name_H-M   'P 1'
#
loop_
_entity.id
_entity.type
_entity.pdbx_description
1 polymer ?
#
loop_
_entity_poly.entity_id
_entity_poly.type
_entity_poly.pdbx_seq_one_letter_code
_entity_poly.pdbx_strand_id
1 'polypeptide(L)'
;ADSFAGKLQAAGYRPECVIRGIGEYPAVREVYLAHLRQITQKLFCDLRTKNRPGILYGIGVGPGNPKLMTLQALETIRSCDLIVLPAVSKEECYAYRIVEQVCPEIADMPLLCMPFPMIKDAQKLELAHKRIYDAMEDYLRQGLRVGMLTIGDPGIYSTYMYMHRCAADAGWEARIVS
;
A
#
# COMPACT_ATOMS: atom_id res chain seq x y z
N ALA A 1 42.84 -28.48 -17.01
CA ALA A 1 43.60 -27.80 -15.94
C ALA A 1 43.21 -26.27 -15.83
N ASP A 2 42.61 -25.68 -16.85
CA ASP A 2 42.31 -24.21 -16.86
C ASP A 2 40.89 -23.82 -16.39
N SER A 3 40.11 -24.76 -15.88
CA SER A 3 38.79 -24.45 -15.36
C SER A 3 38.87 -23.78 -13.98
N PHE A 4 37.88 -22.95 -13.64
CA PHE A 4 37.79 -22.29 -12.34
C PHE A 4 37.79 -23.32 -11.18
N ALA A 5 37.10 -24.45 -11.37
CA ALA A 5 37.13 -25.57 -10.43
C ALA A 5 38.53 -26.15 -10.21
N GLY A 6 39.34 -26.26 -11.27
CA GLY A 6 40.72 -26.71 -11.19
C GLY A 6 41.61 -25.76 -10.41
N LYS A 7 41.39 -24.44 -10.54
CA LYS A 7 42.13 -23.42 -9.76
C LYS A 7 41.77 -23.49 -8.27
N LEU A 8 40.47 -23.71 -7.95
CA LEU A 8 40.00 -23.88 -6.57
C LEU A 8 40.56 -25.15 -5.92
N GLN A 9 40.63 -26.28 -6.66
CA GLN A 9 41.24 -27.52 -6.17
C GLN A 9 42.73 -27.34 -5.87
N ALA A 10 43.48 -26.66 -6.75
CA ALA A 10 44.89 -26.35 -6.53
C ALA A 10 45.12 -25.45 -5.30
N ALA A 11 44.13 -24.62 -4.94
CA ALA A 11 44.13 -23.78 -3.74
C ALA A 11 43.65 -24.49 -2.45
N GLY A 12 43.40 -25.81 -2.50
CA GLY A 12 43.02 -26.62 -1.35
C GLY A 12 41.53 -26.70 -1.07
N TYR A 13 40.69 -26.13 -1.93
CA TYR A 13 39.22 -26.20 -1.82
C TYR A 13 38.70 -27.51 -2.48
N ARG A 14 37.56 -28.00 -2.03
CA ARG A 14 36.83 -29.12 -2.66
C ARG A 14 35.61 -28.57 -3.39
N PRO A 15 35.75 -28.08 -4.65
CA PRO A 15 34.63 -27.56 -5.40
C PRO A 15 33.68 -28.70 -5.78
N GLU A 16 32.40 -28.54 -5.44
CA GLU A 16 31.32 -29.41 -5.91
C GLU A 16 30.66 -28.73 -7.12
N CYS A 17 30.60 -29.44 -8.24
CA CYS A 17 29.97 -28.94 -9.44
C CYS A 17 28.47 -29.24 -9.38
N VAL A 18 27.68 -28.22 -9.12
CA VAL A 18 26.22 -28.31 -9.13
C VAL A 18 25.71 -27.85 -10.50
N ILE A 19 25.28 -28.80 -11.33
CA ILE A 19 24.68 -28.56 -12.65
C ILE A 19 23.19 -28.29 -12.46
N ARG A 20 22.87 -27.08 -11.93
CA ARG A 20 21.50 -26.62 -11.83
C ARG A 20 21.42 -25.17 -12.31
N GLY A 21 20.37 -24.85 -13.06
CA GLY A 21 20.08 -23.47 -13.43
C GLY A 21 19.76 -22.63 -12.19
N ILE A 22 20.16 -21.36 -12.18
CA ILE A 22 19.92 -20.43 -11.06
C ILE A 22 18.43 -20.40 -10.66
N GLY A 23 17.51 -20.53 -11.65
CA GLY A 23 16.07 -20.57 -11.42
C GLY A 23 15.53 -21.83 -10.74
N GLU A 24 16.36 -22.87 -10.56
CA GLU A 24 15.97 -24.10 -9.87
C GLU A 24 16.09 -23.98 -8.34
N TYR A 25 16.79 -22.96 -7.85
CA TYR A 25 16.91 -22.70 -6.42
C TYR A 25 15.67 -21.96 -5.89
N PRO A 26 14.93 -22.53 -4.91
CA PRO A 26 13.70 -21.91 -4.39
C PRO A 26 13.89 -20.47 -3.94
N ALA A 27 14.96 -20.17 -3.21
CA ALA A 27 15.26 -18.83 -2.74
C ALA A 27 15.46 -17.81 -3.87
N VAL A 28 16.12 -18.21 -4.95
CA VAL A 28 16.32 -17.36 -6.14
C VAL A 28 15.01 -17.15 -6.88
N ARG A 29 14.20 -18.22 -6.98
CA ARG A 29 12.89 -18.18 -7.61
C ARG A 29 11.94 -17.22 -6.89
N GLU A 30 11.94 -17.23 -5.55
CA GLU A 30 11.14 -16.29 -4.75
C GLU A 30 11.56 -14.83 -4.98
N VAL A 31 12.87 -14.53 -5.03
CA VAL A 31 13.38 -13.20 -5.34
C VAL A 31 12.95 -12.75 -6.74
N TYR A 32 13.02 -13.63 -7.75
CA TYR A 32 12.54 -13.31 -9.10
C TYR A 32 11.05 -13.05 -9.13
N LEU A 33 10.25 -13.87 -8.45
CA LEU A 33 8.80 -13.69 -8.39
C LEU A 33 8.42 -12.38 -7.67
N ALA A 34 9.11 -12.05 -6.58
CA ALA A 34 8.90 -10.78 -5.88
C ALA A 34 9.24 -9.58 -6.78
N HIS A 35 10.35 -9.66 -7.52
CA HIS A 35 10.75 -8.60 -8.46
C HIS A 35 9.78 -8.44 -9.64
N LEU A 36 9.33 -9.56 -10.21
CA LEU A 36 8.32 -9.55 -11.26
C LEU A 36 6.99 -8.95 -10.77
N ARG A 37 6.55 -9.29 -9.55
CA ARG A 37 5.36 -8.69 -8.94
C ARG A 37 5.49 -7.18 -8.80
N GLN A 38 6.63 -6.68 -8.33
CA GLN A 38 6.88 -5.23 -8.22
C GLN A 38 6.85 -4.53 -9.58
N ILE A 39 7.51 -5.11 -10.60
CA ILE A 39 7.54 -4.53 -11.95
C ILE A 39 6.15 -4.57 -12.58
N THR A 40 5.41 -5.67 -12.45
CA THR A 40 4.06 -5.78 -13.01
C THR A 40 3.10 -4.84 -12.31
N GLN A 41 3.15 -4.71 -10.99
CA GLN A 41 2.34 -3.73 -10.26
C GLN A 41 2.62 -2.31 -10.72
N LYS A 42 3.89 -1.93 -10.88
CA LYS A 42 4.27 -0.60 -11.38
C LYS A 42 3.78 -0.37 -12.82
N LEU A 43 3.99 -1.34 -13.71
CA LEU A 43 3.51 -1.27 -15.11
C LEU A 43 1.98 -1.20 -15.20
N PHE A 44 1.26 -2.00 -14.41
CA PHE A 44 -0.20 -1.96 -14.36
C PHE A 44 -0.72 -0.66 -13.78
N CYS A 45 -0.05 -0.09 -12.78
CA CYS A 45 -0.35 1.24 -12.25
C CYS A 45 -0.17 2.29 -13.35
N ASP A 46 0.99 2.32 -14.01
CA ASP A 46 1.32 3.26 -15.09
C ASP A 46 0.36 3.18 -16.29
N LEU A 47 -0.11 1.98 -16.63
CA LEU A 47 -1.07 1.76 -17.72
C LEU A 47 -2.51 2.17 -17.35
N ARG A 48 -2.92 1.95 -16.08
CA ARG A 48 -4.26 2.31 -15.60
C ARG A 48 -4.44 3.82 -15.39
N THR A 49 -3.37 4.53 -15.03
CA THR A 49 -3.45 5.94 -14.62
C THR A 49 -3.45 6.92 -15.78
N LYS A 50 -3.00 6.51 -16.97
CA LYS A 50 -2.75 7.43 -18.10
C LYS A 50 -3.92 8.27 -18.60
N ASN A 51 -5.19 7.98 -18.19
CA ASN A 51 -6.36 8.72 -18.70
C ASN A 51 -7.55 8.82 -17.71
N ARG A 52 -7.34 8.73 -16.41
CA ARG A 52 -8.45 8.86 -15.45
C ARG A 52 -8.12 9.89 -14.35
N PRO A 53 -9.13 10.62 -13.83
CA PRO A 53 -8.93 11.48 -12.67
C PRO A 53 -8.63 10.64 -11.42
N GLY A 54 -7.76 11.16 -10.55
CA GLY A 54 -7.53 10.59 -9.23
C GLY A 54 -8.79 10.75 -8.36
N ILE A 55 -9.03 9.77 -7.51
CA ILE A 55 -10.18 9.77 -6.59
C ILE A 55 -9.69 9.39 -5.19
N LEU A 56 -10.11 10.15 -4.19
CA LEU A 56 -9.87 9.85 -2.79
C LEU A 56 -11.07 9.15 -2.16
N TYR A 57 -10.86 7.99 -1.57
CA TYR A 57 -11.87 7.24 -0.83
C TYR A 57 -11.56 7.22 0.66
N GLY A 58 -12.52 7.59 1.50
CA GLY A 58 -12.53 7.21 2.91
C GLY A 58 -13.29 5.92 3.06
N ILE A 59 -12.63 4.88 3.55
CA ILE A 59 -13.20 3.54 3.60
C ILE A 59 -13.35 3.12 5.05
N GLY A 60 -14.59 2.97 5.49
CA GLY A 60 -14.93 2.45 6.82
C GLY A 60 -14.76 0.95 6.88
N VAL A 61 -13.98 0.49 7.86
CA VAL A 61 -13.76 -0.95 8.06
C VAL A 61 -14.65 -1.54 9.16
N GLY A 62 -15.68 -0.80 9.55
CA GLY A 62 -16.57 -1.20 10.64
C GLY A 62 -15.96 -1.02 12.03
N PRO A 63 -16.69 -1.42 13.11
CA PRO A 63 -16.35 -1.12 14.50
C PRO A 63 -15.28 -2.06 15.10
N GLY A 64 -14.72 -3.00 14.33
CA GLY A 64 -13.69 -3.90 14.81
C GLY A 64 -13.88 -5.38 14.44
N ASN A 65 -15.12 -5.84 14.29
CA ASN A 65 -15.38 -7.20 13.82
C ASN A 65 -15.32 -7.22 12.28
N PRO A 66 -14.42 -8.01 11.65
CA PRO A 66 -14.30 -8.10 10.19
C PRO A 66 -15.61 -8.47 9.47
N LYS A 67 -16.50 -9.22 10.12
CA LYS A 67 -17.82 -9.61 9.59
C LYS A 67 -18.79 -8.44 9.45
N LEU A 68 -18.47 -7.29 10.05
CA LEU A 68 -19.30 -6.07 9.97
C LEU A 68 -18.78 -5.10 8.90
N MET A 69 -17.78 -5.47 8.12
CA MET A 69 -17.39 -4.71 6.93
C MET A 69 -18.46 -4.84 5.85
N THR A 70 -18.73 -3.75 5.17
CA THR A 70 -19.67 -3.77 4.04
C THR A 70 -19.01 -4.37 2.79
N LEU A 71 -19.81 -4.99 1.93
CA LEU A 71 -19.34 -5.47 0.63
C LEU A 71 -18.79 -4.32 -0.22
N GLN A 72 -19.41 -3.14 -0.14
CA GLN A 72 -18.97 -1.96 -0.84
C GLN A 72 -17.57 -1.52 -0.39
N ALA A 73 -17.26 -1.58 0.90
CA ALA A 73 -15.93 -1.28 1.42
C ALA A 73 -14.89 -2.25 0.85
N LEU A 74 -15.17 -3.55 0.83
CA LEU A 74 -14.29 -4.57 0.26
C LEU A 74 -14.05 -4.36 -1.24
N GLU A 75 -15.10 -4.11 -2.01
CA GLU A 75 -15.01 -3.83 -3.45
C GLU A 75 -14.20 -2.57 -3.72
N THR A 76 -14.40 -1.52 -2.89
CA THR A 76 -13.65 -0.27 -3.01
C THR A 76 -12.17 -0.49 -2.71
N ILE A 77 -11.83 -1.21 -1.64
CA ILE A 77 -10.43 -1.56 -1.32
C ILE A 77 -9.78 -2.24 -2.52
N ARG A 78 -10.40 -3.28 -3.08
CA ARG A 78 -9.89 -4.01 -4.25
C ARG A 78 -9.73 -3.14 -5.50
N SER A 79 -10.52 -2.08 -5.60
CA SER A 79 -10.46 -1.15 -6.73
C SER A 79 -9.42 -0.05 -6.59
N CYS A 80 -8.86 0.15 -5.39
CA CYS A 80 -7.84 1.16 -5.12
C CYS A 80 -6.49 0.74 -5.69
N ASP A 81 -5.69 1.74 -6.09
CA ASP A 81 -4.32 1.56 -6.54
C ASP A 81 -3.33 1.74 -5.39
N LEU A 82 -3.73 2.46 -4.35
CA LEU A 82 -2.94 2.77 -3.16
C LEU A 82 -3.86 2.79 -1.93
N ILE A 83 -3.43 2.15 -0.85
CA ILE A 83 -4.11 2.20 0.45
C ILE A 83 -3.29 3.01 1.43
N VAL A 84 -3.92 4.02 2.02
CA VAL A 84 -3.35 4.87 3.07
C VAL A 84 -3.77 4.34 4.43
N LEU A 85 -2.78 4.10 5.28
CA LEU A 85 -2.96 3.62 6.65
C LEU A 85 -2.66 4.75 7.63
N PRO A 86 -3.61 5.16 8.49
CA PRO A 86 -3.41 6.23 9.47
C PRO A 86 -2.60 5.74 10.69
N ALA A 87 -1.42 5.21 10.45
CA ALA A 87 -0.52 4.64 11.45
C ALA A 87 0.94 4.74 11.02
N VAL A 88 1.86 4.51 11.95
CA VAL A 88 3.31 4.51 11.68
C VAL A 88 3.72 3.29 10.84
N SER A 89 3.07 2.16 11.07
CA SER A 89 3.28 0.92 10.32
C SER A 89 1.98 0.17 10.10
N LYS A 90 1.97 -0.82 9.21
CA LYS A 90 0.79 -1.67 8.97
C LYS A 90 0.44 -2.53 10.19
N GLU A 91 1.45 -2.96 10.95
CA GLU A 91 1.29 -3.76 12.16
C GLU A 91 0.57 -2.98 13.27
N GLU A 92 0.79 -1.66 13.34
CA GLU A 92 0.15 -0.76 14.30
C GLU A 92 -1.23 -0.27 13.83
N CYS A 93 -1.55 -0.45 12.54
CA CYS A 93 -2.82 -0.01 11.98
C CYS A 93 -3.95 -0.98 12.31
N TYR A 94 -4.79 -0.61 13.29
CA TYR A 94 -5.92 -1.45 13.67
C TYR A 94 -6.91 -1.68 12.50
N ALA A 95 -7.17 -0.66 11.69
CA ALA A 95 -8.03 -0.78 10.50
C ALA A 95 -7.48 -1.79 9.49
N TYR A 96 -6.16 -1.79 9.25
CA TYR A 96 -5.51 -2.77 8.38
C TYR A 96 -5.70 -4.20 8.89
N ARG A 97 -5.50 -4.42 10.19
CA ARG A 97 -5.67 -5.75 10.81
C ARG A 97 -7.08 -6.31 10.71
N ILE A 98 -8.10 -5.44 10.68
CA ILE A 98 -9.49 -5.85 10.42
C ILE A 98 -9.64 -6.31 8.97
N VAL A 99 -9.14 -5.51 8.02
CA VAL A 99 -9.27 -5.79 6.58
C VAL A 99 -8.52 -7.06 6.19
N GLU A 100 -7.29 -7.25 6.68
CA GLU A 100 -6.45 -8.41 6.35
C GLU A 100 -7.14 -9.75 6.65
N GLN A 101 -8.04 -9.81 7.64
CA GLN A 101 -8.77 -11.03 7.99
C GLN A 101 -9.84 -11.44 6.95
N VAL A 102 -10.38 -10.50 6.18
CA VAL A 102 -11.44 -10.74 5.16
C VAL A 102 -10.99 -10.43 3.74
N CYS A 103 -9.88 -9.75 3.59
CA CYS A 103 -9.27 -9.38 2.31
C CYS A 103 -7.73 -9.55 2.42
N PRO A 104 -7.22 -10.80 2.49
CA PRO A 104 -5.78 -11.06 2.66
C PRO A 104 -4.93 -10.46 1.54
N GLU A 105 -5.50 -10.28 0.36
CA GLU A 105 -4.84 -9.67 -0.80
C GLU A 105 -4.43 -8.21 -0.57
N ILE A 106 -4.92 -7.55 0.49
CA ILE A 106 -4.45 -6.20 0.86
C ILE A 106 -2.96 -6.17 1.20
N ALA A 107 -2.40 -7.30 1.62
CA ALA A 107 -0.97 -7.41 1.92
C ALA A 107 -0.08 -7.25 0.68
N ASP A 108 -0.60 -7.54 -0.50
CA ASP A 108 0.07 -7.42 -1.79
C ASP A 108 -0.16 -6.04 -2.46
N MET A 109 -1.03 -5.21 -1.89
CA MET A 109 -1.33 -3.87 -2.41
C MET A 109 -0.27 -2.85 -2.02
N PRO A 110 -0.08 -1.78 -2.80
CA PRO A 110 0.72 -0.63 -2.38
C PRO A 110 0.12 0.00 -1.11
N LEU A 111 0.92 0.10 -0.05
CA LEU A 111 0.52 0.67 1.23
C LEU A 111 1.35 1.92 1.53
N LEU A 112 0.69 2.97 2.03
CA LEU A 112 1.31 4.20 2.49
C LEU A 112 0.92 4.46 3.94
N CYS A 113 1.89 4.32 4.85
CA CYS A 113 1.68 4.60 6.28
C CYS A 113 1.87 6.10 6.54
N MET A 114 0.85 6.75 7.09
CA MET A 114 0.84 8.18 7.38
C MET A 114 0.25 8.42 8.77
N PRO A 115 1.08 8.55 9.82
CA PRO A 115 0.58 8.77 11.17
C PRO A 115 -0.05 10.17 11.29
N PHE A 116 -1.27 10.21 11.82
CA PHE A 116 -1.95 11.46 12.15
C PHE A 116 -1.61 11.88 13.57
N PRO A 117 -0.97 13.03 13.76
CA PRO A 117 -0.54 13.46 15.07
C PRO A 117 -1.74 13.93 15.92
N MET A 118 -1.78 13.49 17.17
CA MET A 118 -2.76 13.94 18.16
C MET A 118 -2.23 15.22 18.85
N ILE A 119 -2.33 16.36 18.18
CA ILE A 119 -1.83 17.65 18.65
C ILE A 119 -3.01 18.50 19.15
N LYS A 120 -2.88 19.10 20.36
CA LYS A 120 -3.91 20.00 20.92
C LYS A 120 -3.94 21.37 20.28
N ASP A 121 -2.81 21.82 19.73
CA ASP A 121 -2.66 23.11 19.04
C ASP A 121 -3.31 23.01 17.65
N ALA A 122 -4.39 23.75 17.46
CA ALA A 122 -5.19 23.72 16.22
C ALA A 122 -4.37 24.12 14.98
N GLN A 123 -3.48 25.11 15.08
CA GLN A 123 -2.68 25.56 13.95
C GLN A 123 -1.63 24.53 13.54
N LYS A 124 -0.98 23.89 14.52
CA LYS A 124 -0.01 22.82 14.26
C LYS A 124 -0.71 21.58 13.70
N LEU A 125 -1.92 21.28 14.17
CA LEU A 125 -2.72 20.16 13.67
C LEU A 125 -3.11 20.39 12.21
N GLU A 126 -3.57 21.58 11.86
CA GLU A 126 -3.91 21.96 10.49
C GLU A 126 -2.71 21.86 9.54
N LEU A 127 -1.55 22.37 9.96
CA LEU A 127 -0.31 22.24 9.20
C LEU A 127 0.11 20.79 9.00
N ALA A 128 -0.06 19.95 10.03
CA ALA A 128 0.24 18.52 9.92
C ALA A 128 -0.71 17.82 8.95
N HIS A 129 -2.01 18.08 9.04
CA HIS A 129 -3.00 17.55 8.10
C HIS A 129 -2.73 17.99 6.66
N LYS A 130 -2.36 19.26 6.46
CA LYS A 130 -2.01 19.75 5.12
C LYS A 130 -0.80 19.01 4.55
N ARG A 131 0.27 18.78 5.31
CA ARG A 131 1.43 18.01 4.85
C ARG A 131 1.07 16.57 4.48
N ILE A 132 0.19 15.94 5.25
CA ILE A 132 -0.30 14.59 4.96
C ILE A 132 -1.10 14.60 3.66
N TYR A 133 -1.97 15.60 3.49
CA TYR A 133 -2.74 15.76 2.27
C TYR A 133 -1.85 16.01 1.04
N ASP A 134 -0.89 16.95 1.14
CA ASP A 134 0.04 17.26 0.05
C ASP A 134 0.76 15.99 -0.46
N ALA A 135 1.19 15.12 0.46
CA ALA A 135 1.80 13.85 0.10
C ALA A 135 0.82 12.87 -0.58
N MET A 136 -0.48 12.90 -0.26
CA MET A 136 -1.49 12.09 -0.95
C MET A 136 -1.90 12.69 -2.30
N GLU A 137 -1.91 14.03 -2.43
CA GLU A 137 -2.29 14.72 -3.65
C GLU A 137 -1.41 14.34 -4.84
N ASP A 138 -0.12 14.09 -4.61
CA ASP A 138 0.79 13.66 -5.67
C ASP A 138 0.36 12.34 -6.33
N TYR A 139 -0.28 11.44 -5.57
CA TYR A 139 -0.86 10.22 -6.11
C TYR A 139 -2.18 10.47 -6.86
N LEU A 140 -3.00 11.41 -6.38
CA LEU A 140 -4.23 11.82 -7.07
C LEU A 140 -3.90 12.46 -8.43
N ARG A 141 -2.86 13.29 -8.49
CA ARG A 141 -2.35 13.89 -9.75
C ARG A 141 -1.90 12.85 -10.76
N GLN A 142 -1.43 11.70 -10.31
CA GLN A 142 -1.08 10.56 -11.15
C GLN A 142 -2.31 9.77 -11.63
N GLY A 143 -3.53 10.17 -11.25
CA GLY A 143 -4.78 9.49 -11.60
C GLY A 143 -5.05 8.25 -10.77
N LEU A 144 -4.42 8.10 -9.59
CA LEU A 144 -4.61 6.94 -8.74
C LEU A 144 -5.90 7.03 -7.92
N ARG A 145 -6.51 5.87 -7.69
CA ARG A 145 -7.56 5.68 -6.69
C ARG A 145 -6.89 5.43 -5.34
N VAL A 146 -6.99 6.41 -4.46
CA VAL A 146 -6.36 6.37 -3.13
C VAL A 146 -7.42 6.07 -2.09
N GLY A 147 -7.30 4.95 -1.38
CA GLY A 147 -8.21 4.54 -0.32
C GLY A 147 -7.60 4.76 1.06
N MET A 148 -8.18 5.61 1.90
CA MET A 148 -7.77 5.76 3.29
C MET A 148 -8.67 4.92 4.19
N LEU A 149 -8.07 3.96 4.93
CA LEU A 149 -8.80 3.14 5.88
C LEU A 149 -9.10 3.91 7.18
N THR A 150 -10.30 3.71 7.71
CA THR A 150 -10.69 4.26 9.01
C THR A 150 -11.57 3.29 9.77
N ILE A 151 -11.45 3.27 11.10
CA ILE A 151 -12.33 2.48 11.97
C ILE A 151 -13.70 3.17 12.04
N GLY A 152 -14.77 2.40 11.98
CA GLY A 152 -16.12 2.93 11.98
C GLY A 152 -16.50 3.58 10.65
N ASP A 153 -17.25 4.67 10.73
CA ASP A 153 -17.72 5.44 9.56
C ASP A 153 -16.79 6.61 9.26
N PRO A 154 -16.28 6.75 8.02
CA PRO A 154 -15.38 7.85 7.64
C PRO A 154 -16.01 9.24 7.76
N GLY A 155 -17.33 9.35 7.72
CA GLY A 155 -18.06 10.61 7.84
C GLY A 155 -18.27 11.09 9.28
N ILE A 156 -18.00 10.22 10.27
CA ILE A 156 -18.29 10.50 11.69
C ILE A 156 -16.99 10.54 12.49
N TYR A 157 -16.61 11.74 12.97
CA TYR A 157 -15.42 11.97 13.82
C TYR A 157 -14.11 11.34 13.31
N SER A 158 -13.96 11.24 11.99
CA SER A 158 -12.80 10.63 11.37
C SER A 158 -11.78 11.67 10.90
N THR A 159 -10.50 11.36 11.01
CA THR A 159 -9.41 12.14 10.41
C THR A 159 -9.50 12.20 8.88
N TYR A 160 -10.18 11.23 8.26
CA TYR A 160 -10.46 11.26 6.83
C TYR A 160 -11.21 12.53 6.40
N MET A 161 -12.11 13.07 7.22
CA MET A 161 -12.89 14.28 6.88
C MET A 161 -12.01 15.51 6.62
N TYR A 162 -10.84 15.61 7.25
CA TYR A 162 -9.87 16.66 6.93
C TYR A 162 -9.29 16.46 5.53
N MET A 163 -8.94 15.24 5.19
CA MET A 163 -8.42 14.88 3.86
C MET A 163 -9.48 15.04 2.78
N HIS A 164 -10.72 14.65 3.08
CA HIS A 164 -11.87 14.85 2.21
C HIS A 164 -12.08 16.33 1.86
N ARG A 165 -12.04 17.20 2.86
CA ARG A 165 -12.19 18.65 2.66
C ARG A 165 -11.06 19.21 1.81
N CYS A 166 -9.80 18.89 2.14
CA CYS A 166 -8.65 19.33 1.37
C CYS A 166 -8.73 18.88 -0.10
N ALA A 167 -9.15 17.64 -0.35
CA ALA A 167 -9.32 17.11 -1.69
C ALA A 167 -10.44 17.84 -2.46
N ALA A 168 -11.58 18.07 -1.82
CA ALA A 168 -12.71 18.81 -2.41
C ALA A 168 -12.33 20.25 -2.73
N ASP A 169 -11.64 20.95 -1.81
CA ASP A 169 -11.17 22.32 -1.99
C ASP A 169 -10.14 22.43 -3.14
N ALA A 170 -9.35 21.39 -3.36
CA ALA A 170 -8.41 21.28 -4.48
C ALA A 170 -9.06 20.81 -5.81
N GLY A 171 -10.38 20.53 -5.81
CA GLY A 171 -11.12 20.10 -6.99
C GLY A 171 -11.03 18.61 -7.32
N TRP A 172 -10.51 17.78 -6.40
CA TRP A 172 -10.49 16.33 -6.55
C TRP A 172 -11.80 15.69 -6.14
N GLU A 173 -12.14 14.59 -6.78
CA GLU A 173 -13.27 13.79 -6.34
C GLU A 173 -12.90 13.05 -5.05
N ALA A 174 -13.71 13.22 -4.00
CA ALA A 174 -13.58 12.54 -2.72
C ALA A 174 -14.89 11.84 -2.36
N ARG A 175 -14.82 10.58 -1.96
CA ARG A 175 -15.98 9.73 -1.65
C ARG A 175 -15.87 9.11 -0.26
N ILE A 176 -17.03 8.91 0.36
CA ILE A 176 -17.17 8.19 1.63
C ILE A 176 -17.78 6.82 1.31
N VAL A 177 -17.20 5.78 1.88
CA VAL A 177 -17.67 4.40 1.78
C VAL A 177 -17.73 3.84 3.20
N SER A 178 -18.95 3.60 3.69
CA SER A 178 -19.24 3.08 5.04
C SER A 178 -19.56 1.61 5.00
#